data_abde5312c74dce63a8ca563399e38481
#
_entry.id   abde5312c74dce63a8ca563399e38481
#
_cell.length_a   1.000
_cell.length_b   1.000
_cell.length_c   1.000
_cell.angle_alpha   90.00
_cell.angle_beta   90.00
_cell.angle_gamma   90.00
#
_symmetry.space_group_name_H-M   'P 1'
#
loop_
_entity.id
_entity.type
_entity.pdbx_description
1 polymer ?
#
loop_
_entity_poly.entity_id
_entity_poly.type
_entity_poly.pdbx_seq_one_letter_code
_entity_poly.pdbx_strand_id
1 'polypeptide(L)'
;MIALPADAASALVRASHQGTSNFMVQALDAQNQPTLDLLVNTIGAYSGITAYGLQGEASEPAVALQITADGPWTIEVGPMSFATELPASGMGDDVFLYNGDATTVALTHDGDGEFTVAEYTDVQYSGGGVGINYPVNQAGAYTGTVPLTTGPSVIAVTANGNWTVTQG
;
A
#
# COMPACT_ATOMS: atom_id res chain seq x y z
N MET A 1 -10.69 6.43 16.04
CA MET A 1 -9.59 5.48 16.29
C MET A 1 -10.15 4.07 16.25
N ILE A 2 -9.50 3.13 15.57
CA ILE A 2 -9.88 1.71 15.44
C ILE A 2 -8.71 0.90 15.98
N ALA A 3 -8.97 -0.03 16.92
CA ALA A 3 -7.95 -0.97 17.39
C ALA A 3 -7.67 -2.03 16.31
N LEU A 4 -6.41 -2.36 16.11
CA LEU A 4 -5.96 -3.41 15.21
C LEU A 4 -5.97 -4.78 15.93
N PRO A 5 -6.11 -5.90 15.18
CA PRO A 5 -5.97 -7.23 15.75
C PRO A 5 -4.57 -7.41 16.36
N ALA A 6 -4.50 -7.91 17.59
CA ALA A 6 -3.25 -7.99 18.35
C ALA A 6 -2.22 -8.99 17.76
N ASP A 7 -2.67 -9.90 16.91
CA ASP A 7 -1.86 -10.94 16.25
C ASP A 7 -1.49 -10.58 14.80
N ALA A 8 -1.91 -9.39 14.31
CA ALA A 8 -1.64 -8.93 12.95
C ALA A 8 -0.46 -7.95 12.93
N ALA A 9 0.77 -8.46 12.84
CA ALA A 9 1.97 -7.61 12.67
C ALA A 9 1.94 -6.81 11.36
N SER A 10 1.29 -7.36 10.32
CA SER A 10 1.00 -6.69 9.06
C SER A 10 -0.38 -7.11 8.56
N ALA A 11 -1.10 -6.21 7.89
CA ALA A 11 -2.40 -6.51 7.32
C ALA A 11 -2.76 -5.56 6.18
N LEU A 12 -3.69 -6.01 5.33
CA LEU A 12 -4.35 -5.17 4.34
C LEU A 12 -5.38 -4.28 5.02
N VAL A 13 -5.51 -3.06 4.52
CA VAL A 13 -6.52 -2.08 4.92
C VAL A 13 -7.27 -1.62 3.68
N ARG A 14 -8.50 -2.09 3.51
CA ARG A 14 -9.43 -1.55 2.53
C ARG A 14 -10.10 -0.33 3.13
N ALA A 15 -9.97 0.81 2.46
CA ALA A 15 -10.53 2.07 2.92
C ALA A 15 -11.42 2.71 1.86
N SER A 16 -12.50 3.36 2.27
CA SER A 16 -13.29 4.24 1.42
C SER A 16 -13.71 5.51 2.16
N HIS A 17 -13.89 6.60 1.41
CA HIS A 17 -14.35 7.90 1.90
C HIS A 17 -15.21 8.59 0.87
N GLN A 18 -16.30 9.25 1.31
CA GLN A 18 -17.25 9.96 0.45
C GLN A 18 -17.36 11.46 0.80
N GLY A 19 -16.37 12.01 1.51
CA GLY A 19 -16.30 13.44 1.82
C GLY A 19 -15.62 14.25 0.70
N THR A 20 -15.43 15.53 0.96
CA THR A 20 -14.84 16.49 0.03
C THR A 20 -13.58 17.15 0.53
N SER A 21 -13.21 16.90 1.79
CA SER A 21 -12.04 17.45 2.46
C SER A 21 -11.02 16.34 2.74
N ASN A 22 -10.14 16.57 3.71
CA ASN A 22 -9.05 15.66 4.03
C ASN A 22 -9.55 14.30 4.52
N PHE A 23 -9.05 13.24 3.90
CA PHE A 23 -9.16 11.86 4.38
C PHE A 23 -7.76 11.32 4.68
N MET A 24 -7.52 10.99 5.93
CA MET A 24 -6.24 10.46 6.39
C MET A 24 -6.45 9.20 7.24
N VAL A 25 -5.65 8.19 6.99
CA VAL A 25 -5.56 6.96 7.77
C VAL A 25 -4.11 6.76 8.18
N GLN A 26 -3.82 6.92 9.47
CA GLN A 26 -2.49 6.82 10.06
C GLN A 26 -2.45 5.67 11.05
N ALA A 27 -1.46 4.80 10.94
CA ALA A 27 -1.20 3.77 11.94
C ALA A 27 -0.49 4.37 13.17
N LEU A 28 -0.91 3.89 14.35
CA LEU A 28 -0.38 4.33 15.65
C LEU A 28 0.23 3.16 16.40
N ASP A 29 1.32 3.44 17.13
CA ASP A 29 1.96 2.53 18.06
C ASP A 29 1.22 2.41 19.42
N ALA A 30 1.77 1.62 20.34
CA ALA A 30 1.22 1.41 21.68
C ALA A 30 1.22 2.67 22.56
N GLN A 31 1.99 3.69 22.19
CA GLN A 31 2.04 5.00 22.86
C GLN A 31 1.14 6.03 22.18
N ASN A 32 0.31 5.61 21.21
CA ASN A 32 -0.52 6.45 20.35
C ASN A 32 0.30 7.48 19.55
N GLN A 33 1.55 7.13 19.19
CA GLN A 33 2.36 7.94 18.29
C GLN A 33 2.21 7.42 16.85
N PRO A 34 2.28 8.29 15.83
CA PRO A 34 2.30 7.87 14.45
C PRO A 34 3.48 6.93 14.17
N THR A 35 3.18 5.81 13.54
CA THR A 35 4.21 4.93 12.97
C THR A 35 4.64 5.46 11.59
N LEU A 36 5.52 4.74 10.89
CA LEU A 36 5.89 5.09 9.52
C LEU A 36 4.76 4.81 8.51
N ASP A 37 3.70 4.10 8.91
CA ASP A 37 2.60 3.70 8.03
C ASP A 37 1.51 4.78 7.96
N LEU A 38 1.71 5.81 7.12
CA LEU A 38 0.66 6.71 6.67
C LEU A 38 -0.05 6.06 5.47
N LEU A 39 -1.17 5.40 5.76
CA LEU A 39 -1.83 4.51 4.79
C LEU A 39 -2.61 5.27 3.71
N VAL A 40 -3.25 6.36 4.08
CA VAL A 40 -3.99 7.23 3.16
C VAL A 40 -3.80 8.67 3.61
N ASN A 41 -3.56 9.56 2.65
CA ASN A 41 -3.55 11.00 2.86
C ASN A 41 -3.99 11.70 1.56
N THR A 42 -5.28 11.98 1.46
CA THR A 42 -5.88 12.54 0.23
C THR A 42 -6.97 13.56 0.55
N ILE A 43 -7.41 14.27 -0.46
CA ILE A 43 -8.54 15.20 -0.39
C ILE A 43 -9.67 14.68 -1.27
N GLY A 44 -10.88 14.61 -0.70
CA GLY A 44 -12.08 14.19 -1.41
C GLY A 44 -12.41 12.71 -1.27
N ALA A 45 -13.14 12.17 -2.24
CA ALA A 45 -13.54 10.78 -2.26
C ALA A 45 -12.33 9.85 -2.46
N TYR A 46 -12.35 8.71 -1.78
CA TYR A 46 -11.29 7.71 -1.85
C TYR A 46 -11.86 6.29 -1.87
N SER A 47 -11.19 5.39 -2.57
CA SER A 47 -11.43 3.95 -2.49
C SER A 47 -10.14 3.22 -2.89
N GLY A 48 -9.57 2.44 -2.00
CA GLY A 48 -8.32 1.72 -2.27
C GLY A 48 -8.02 0.66 -1.22
N ILE A 49 -6.94 -0.08 -1.46
CA ILE A 49 -6.35 -1.04 -0.54
C ILE A 49 -4.92 -0.61 -0.26
N THR A 50 -4.57 -0.53 1.00
CA THR A 50 -3.22 -0.26 1.49
C THR A 50 -2.81 -1.35 2.46
N ALA A 51 -1.60 -1.28 3.02
CA ALA A 51 -1.16 -2.22 4.05
C ALA A 51 -0.31 -1.51 5.09
N TYR A 52 -0.36 -1.98 6.34
CA TYR A 52 0.57 -1.59 7.39
C TYR A 52 1.52 -2.74 7.77
N GLY A 53 2.62 -2.38 8.45
CA GLY A 53 3.58 -3.34 8.99
C GLY A 53 4.50 -3.97 7.94
N LEU A 54 4.56 -3.40 6.72
CA LEU A 54 5.45 -3.89 5.66
C LEU A 54 6.90 -3.42 5.84
N GLN A 55 7.16 -2.46 6.73
CA GLN A 55 8.48 -1.87 6.93
C GLN A 55 9.34 -2.62 7.96
N GLY A 56 8.83 -3.74 8.50
CA GLY A 56 9.55 -4.58 9.45
C GLY A 56 10.02 -3.80 10.68
N GLU A 57 11.24 -4.09 11.16
CA GLU A 57 11.83 -3.45 12.35
C GLU A 57 12.13 -1.94 12.17
N ALA A 58 11.97 -1.38 10.97
CA ALA A 58 12.15 0.06 10.74
C ALA A 58 10.99 0.89 11.32
N SER A 59 9.85 0.27 11.63
CA SER A 59 8.67 0.92 12.21
C SER A 59 8.26 0.26 13.52
N GLU A 60 7.79 1.05 14.49
CA GLU A 60 7.12 0.51 15.68
C GLU A 60 5.84 -0.24 15.27
N PRO A 61 5.52 -1.37 15.94
CA PRO A 61 4.32 -2.13 15.63
C PRO A 61 3.05 -1.29 15.74
N ALA A 62 2.22 -1.34 14.71
CA ALA A 62 0.93 -0.67 14.71
C ALA A 62 -0.07 -1.42 15.60
N VAL A 63 -0.79 -0.68 16.46
CA VAL A 63 -1.84 -1.23 17.33
C VAL A 63 -3.21 -0.59 17.10
N ALA A 64 -3.24 0.55 16.41
CA ALA A 64 -4.48 1.25 16.09
C ALA A 64 -4.37 2.04 14.78
N LEU A 65 -5.52 2.36 14.19
CA LEU A 65 -5.64 3.33 13.10
C LEU A 65 -6.32 4.60 13.60
N GLN A 66 -5.72 5.74 13.32
CA GLN A 66 -6.35 7.05 13.45
C GLN A 66 -6.94 7.46 12.12
N ILE A 67 -8.23 7.82 12.11
CA ILE A 67 -8.95 8.25 10.92
C ILE A 67 -9.33 9.72 11.07
N THR A 68 -9.00 10.53 10.06
CA THR A 68 -9.52 11.90 9.88
C THR A 68 -10.38 11.91 8.63
N ALA A 69 -11.63 12.33 8.74
CA ALA A 69 -12.60 12.34 7.64
C ALA A 69 -13.68 13.40 7.89
N ASP A 70 -14.20 13.98 6.81
CA ASP A 70 -15.32 14.96 6.84
C ASP A 70 -16.65 14.34 6.34
N GLY A 71 -16.64 13.09 5.88
CA GLY A 71 -17.79 12.39 5.33
C GLY A 71 -17.85 10.92 5.75
N PRO A 72 -18.82 10.16 5.24
CA PRO A 72 -18.91 8.72 5.47
C PRO A 72 -17.63 8.01 5.01
N TRP A 73 -17.17 7.07 5.83
CA TRP A 73 -15.99 6.25 5.52
C TRP A 73 -16.19 4.81 5.99
N THR A 74 -15.45 3.91 5.37
CA THR A 74 -15.34 2.50 5.81
C THR A 74 -13.88 2.09 5.90
N ILE A 75 -13.57 1.24 6.88
CA ILE A 75 -12.26 0.57 7.03
C ILE A 75 -12.53 -0.90 7.28
N GLU A 76 -11.89 -1.75 6.48
CA GLU A 76 -11.85 -3.19 6.67
C GLU A 76 -10.39 -3.61 6.79
N VAL A 77 -10.05 -4.34 7.85
CA VAL A 77 -8.70 -4.90 8.07
C VAL A 77 -8.76 -6.40 7.81
N GLY A 78 -7.89 -6.89 6.95
CA GLY A 78 -7.83 -8.29 6.58
C GLY A 78 -6.38 -8.80 6.48
N PRO A 79 -6.18 -10.13 6.59
CA PRO A 79 -4.84 -10.71 6.53
C PRO A 79 -4.19 -10.47 5.17
N MET A 80 -2.83 -10.38 5.14
CA MET A 80 -2.05 -10.22 3.90
C MET A 80 -2.33 -11.32 2.87
N SER A 81 -2.75 -12.52 3.30
CA SER A 81 -3.13 -13.62 2.40
C SER A 81 -4.36 -13.33 1.52
N PHE A 82 -5.08 -12.22 1.76
CA PHE A 82 -6.17 -11.78 0.89
C PHE A 82 -5.68 -10.90 -0.28
N ALA A 83 -4.41 -10.50 -0.27
CA ALA A 83 -3.81 -9.87 -1.44
C ALA A 83 -3.83 -10.85 -2.62
N THR A 84 -4.21 -10.35 -3.79
CA THR A 84 -4.21 -11.14 -5.02
C THR A 84 -2.85 -11.09 -5.71
N GLU A 85 -2.63 -11.96 -6.69
CA GLU A 85 -1.47 -11.84 -7.58
C GLU A 85 -1.52 -10.52 -8.36
N LEU A 86 -0.34 -9.97 -8.67
CA LEU A 86 -0.20 -8.71 -9.43
C LEU A 86 -0.89 -8.83 -10.80
N PRO A 87 -1.97 -8.07 -11.05
CA PRO A 87 -2.72 -8.14 -12.30
C PRO A 87 -2.05 -7.31 -13.41
N ALA A 88 -2.53 -7.46 -14.64
CA ALA A 88 -2.07 -6.68 -15.78
C ALA A 88 -2.52 -5.21 -15.74
N SER A 89 -3.51 -4.84 -14.92
CA SER A 89 -4.01 -3.47 -14.78
C SER A 89 -4.83 -3.29 -13.51
N GLY A 90 -4.93 -2.04 -13.06
CA GLY A 90 -5.75 -1.65 -11.93
C GLY A 90 -6.06 -0.14 -11.95
N MET A 91 -6.67 0.34 -10.87
CA MET A 91 -7.00 1.75 -10.67
C MET A 91 -6.87 2.09 -9.18
N GLY A 92 -6.23 3.22 -8.87
CA GLY A 92 -6.05 3.67 -7.51
C GLY A 92 -5.04 2.84 -6.72
N ASP A 93 -5.09 2.96 -5.40
CA ASP A 93 -4.21 2.25 -4.47
C ASP A 93 -4.61 0.78 -4.35
N ASP A 94 -3.61 -0.11 -4.45
CA ASP A 94 -3.83 -1.54 -4.23
C ASP A 94 -2.55 -2.26 -3.80
N VAL A 95 -2.69 -3.46 -3.23
CA VAL A 95 -1.60 -4.27 -2.70
C VAL A 95 -1.70 -5.70 -3.24
N PHE A 96 -0.60 -6.22 -3.78
CA PHE A 96 -0.52 -7.48 -4.49
C PHE A 96 0.61 -8.37 -3.99
N LEU A 97 0.50 -9.66 -4.29
CA LEU A 97 1.60 -10.62 -4.16
C LEU A 97 2.28 -10.79 -5.51
N TYR A 98 3.59 -10.91 -5.48
CA TYR A 98 4.40 -11.29 -6.63
C TYR A 98 5.26 -12.51 -6.27
N ASN A 99 5.05 -13.61 -6.98
CA ASN A 99 5.74 -14.89 -6.76
C ASN A 99 6.60 -15.33 -7.97
N GLY A 100 6.82 -14.42 -8.93
CA GLY A 100 7.56 -14.70 -10.14
C GLY A 100 9.08 -14.64 -9.98
N ASP A 101 9.78 -14.98 -11.05
CA ASP A 101 11.23 -14.75 -11.17
C ASP A 101 11.54 -13.26 -11.35
N ALA A 102 12.81 -12.88 -11.13
CA ALA A 102 13.27 -11.53 -11.44
C ALA A 102 12.98 -11.21 -12.91
N THR A 103 12.31 -10.11 -13.16
CA THR A 103 11.87 -9.71 -14.50
C THR A 103 11.86 -8.20 -14.66
N THR A 104 11.58 -7.77 -15.88
CA THR A 104 11.35 -6.37 -16.21
C THR A 104 9.89 -6.19 -16.61
N VAL A 105 9.22 -5.19 -16.05
CA VAL A 105 7.82 -4.88 -16.38
C VAL A 105 7.70 -3.49 -16.97
N ALA A 106 6.89 -3.35 -18.02
CA ALA A 106 6.48 -2.06 -18.50
C ALA A 106 5.27 -1.58 -17.69
N LEU A 107 5.37 -0.36 -17.14
CA LEU A 107 4.34 0.27 -16.33
C LEU A 107 3.81 1.53 -17.01
N THR A 108 2.51 1.75 -16.91
CA THR A 108 1.87 3.03 -17.29
C THR A 108 0.99 3.51 -16.15
N HIS A 109 0.80 4.83 -16.06
CA HIS A 109 -0.16 5.50 -15.18
C HIS A 109 -0.72 6.74 -15.89
N ASP A 110 -2.03 6.98 -15.81
CA ASP A 110 -2.70 8.07 -16.51
C ASP A 110 -3.19 9.20 -15.58
N GLY A 111 -3.01 9.06 -14.26
CA GLY A 111 -3.37 10.07 -13.29
C GLY A 111 -2.41 11.27 -13.25
N ASP A 112 -2.82 12.30 -12.52
CA ASP A 112 -2.07 13.56 -12.35
C ASP A 112 -1.44 13.71 -10.95
N GLY A 113 -1.77 12.84 -10.00
CA GLY A 113 -1.24 12.81 -8.65
C GLY A 113 -0.05 11.87 -8.48
N GLU A 114 0.14 11.42 -7.25
CA GLU A 114 1.23 10.49 -6.90
C GLU A 114 1.06 9.17 -7.65
N PHE A 115 2.19 8.66 -8.16
CA PHE A 115 2.33 7.29 -8.64
C PHE A 115 3.57 6.66 -8.03
N THR A 116 3.35 5.77 -7.09
CA THR A 116 4.42 5.02 -6.43
C THR A 116 4.16 3.53 -6.57
N VAL A 117 5.19 2.79 -6.95
CA VAL A 117 5.22 1.33 -6.88
C VAL A 117 6.32 0.97 -5.91
N ALA A 118 5.97 0.36 -4.79
CA ALA A 118 6.91 -0.15 -3.79
C ALA A 118 6.92 -1.68 -3.83
N GLU A 119 8.12 -2.26 -3.86
CA GLU A 119 8.33 -3.70 -3.73
C GLU A 119 8.98 -4.00 -2.39
N TYR A 120 8.30 -4.80 -1.57
CA TYR A 120 8.78 -5.27 -0.28
C TYR A 120 9.22 -6.72 -0.41
N THR A 121 10.53 -6.94 -0.36
CA THR A 121 11.16 -8.27 -0.39
C THR A 121 11.45 -8.75 1.03
N ASP A 122 11.63 -10.06 1.19
CA ASP A 122 11.91 -10.69 2.49
C ASP A 122 10.87 -10.36 3.57
N VAL A 123 9.62 -10.08 3.16
CA VAL A 123 8.49 -9.96 4.07
C VAL A 123 8.27 -11.33 4.70
N GLN A 124 9.14 -11.67 5.63
CA GLN A 124 8.86 -12.76 6.55
C GLN A 124 7.76 -12.24 7.47
N TYR A 125 6.62 -12.89 7.45
CA TYR A 125 5.45 -12.58 8.30
C TYR A 125 5.76 -12.64 9.81
N SER A 126 7.02 -12.64 10.21
CA SER A 126 7.54 -12.74 11.56
C SER A 126 8.86 -11.95 11.72
N GLY A 127 8.78 -10.60 11.62
CA GLY A 127 9.79 -9.72 12.23
C GLY A 127 11.23 -9.77 11.70
N GLY A 128 11.42 -10.07 10.41
CA GLY A 128 12.73 -9.95 9.75
C GLY A 128 12.89 -8.59 9.06
N GLY A 129 14.13 -8.15 8.86
CA GLY A 129 14.41 -6.93 8.10
C GLY A 129 13.87 -7.05 6.67
N VAL A 130 13.16 -6.03 6.21
CA VAL A 130 12.51 -5.98 4.90
C VAL A 130 13.39 -5.18 3.94
N GLY A 131 13.68 -5.76 2.78
CA GLY A 131 14.19 -4.99 1.66
C GLY A 131 13.05 -4.18 1.05
N ILE A 132 13.22 -2.87 0.91
CA ILE A 132 12.25 -2.00 0.24
C ILE A 132 12.91 -1.43 -1.00
N ASN A 133 12.26 -1.62 -2.15
CA ASN A 133 12.62 -1.02 -3.41
C ASN A 133 11.46 -0.16 -3.91
N TYR A 134 11.78 0.97 -4.54
CA TYR A 134 10.81 1.85 -5.17
C TYR A 134 11.07 1.91 -6.68
N PRO A 135 10.60 0.91 -7.46
CA PRO A 135 10.74 0.92 -8.92
C PRO A 135 10.18 2.18 -9.57
N VAL A 136 9.09 2.74 -9.01
CA VAL A 136 8.54 4.03 -9.41
C VAL A 136 8.24 4.87 -8.17
N ASN A 137 8.59 6.16 -8.22
CA ASN A 137 8.22 7.16 -7.23
C ASN A 137 8.20 8.54 -7.89
N GLN A 138 7.03 8.95 -8.38
CA GLN A 138 6.85 10.25 -9.02
C GLN A 138 5.41 10.73 -9.00
N ALA A 139 5.17 11.95 -9.44
CA ALA A 139 3.83 12.52 -9.65
C ALA A 139 3.50 12.60 -11.14
N GLY A 140 2.20 12.45 -11.45
CA GLY A 140 1.65 12.56 -12.79
C GLY A 140 1.68 11.28 -13.60
N ALA A 141 1.37 11.43 -14.88
CA ALA A 141 1.37 10.31 -15.82
C ALA A 141 2.75 9.67 -15.95
N TYR A 142 2.78 8.36 -16.07
CA TYR A 142 4.02 7.57 -16.18
C TYR A 142 3.96 6.59 -17.35
N THR A 143 5.09 6.41 -17.99
CA THR A 143 5.36 5.30 -18.92
C THR A 143 6.83 4.94 -18.81
N GLY A 144 7.14 3.73 -18.42
CA GLY A 144 8.52 3.28 -18.26
C GLY A 144 8.62 1.78 -18.04
N THR A 145 9.85 1.32 -17.98
CA THR A 145 10.17 -0.09 -17.74
C THR A 145 11.05 -0.17 -16.50
N VAL A 146 10.66 -1.02 -15.55
CA VAL A 146 11.32 -1.16 -14.26
C VAL A 146 11.59 -2.63 -13.92
N PRO A 147 12.63 -2.94 -13.15
CA PRO A 147 12.86 -4.29 -12.66
C PRO A 147 11.96 -4.62 -11.48
N LEU A 148 11.51 -5.87 -11.41
CA LEU A 148 11.03 -6.53 -10.19
C LEU A 148 12.03 -7.61 -9.80
N THR A 149 12.21 -7.80 -8.50
CA THR A 149 13.09 -8.85 -7.97
C THR A 149 12.40 -10.22 -7.96
N THR A 150 13.14 -11.29 -7.72
CA THR A 150 12.53 -12.62 -7.52
C THR A 150 11.66 -12.62 -6.26
N GLY A 151 10.41 -13.09 -6.40
CA GLY A 151 9.49 -13.26 -5.28
C GLY A 151 9.86 -14.42 -4.35
N PRO A 152 9.13 -14.57 -3.24
CA PRO A 152 7.89 -13.85 -2.94
C PRO A 152 8.15 -12.40 -2.49
N SER A 153 7.37 -11.45 -3.01
CA SER A 153 7.37 -10.06 -2.59
C SER A 153 5.94 -9.50 -2.51
N VAL A 154 5.78 -8.38 -1.81
CA VAL A 154 4.54 -7.60 -1.79
C VAL A 154 4.76 -6.36 -2.64
N ILE A 155 3.85 -6.12 -3.59
CA ILE A 155 3.83 -4.92 -4.43
C ILE A 155 2.72 -4.01 -3.92
N ALA A 156 3.08 -2.82 -3.44
CA ALA A 156 2.11 -1.78 -3.11
C ALA A 156 2.13 -0.71 -4.20
N VAL A 157 0.95 -0.42 -4.74
CA VAL A 157 0.74 0.64 -5.73
C VAL A 157 -0.04 1.76 -5.07
N THR A 158 0.50 2.98 -5.10
CA THR A 158 -0.21 4.21 -4.77
C THR A 158 -0.46 4.98 -6.06
N ALA A 159 -1.72 5.26 -6.38
CA ALA A 159 -2.10 5.88 -7.63
C ALA A 159 -3.44 6.62 -7.52
N ASN A 160 -3.59 7.71 -8.26
CA ASN A 160 -4.88 8.40 -8.38
C ASN A 160 -5.56 8.21 -9.76
N GLY A 161 -5.06 7.28 -10.58
CA GLY A 161 -5.54 6.98 -11.93
C GLY A 161 -5.50 5.49 -12.24
N ASN A 162 -5.70 5.17 -13.53
CA ASN A 162 -5.51 3.81 -14.02
C ASN A 162 -4.03 3.53 -14.24
N TRP A 163 -3.64 2.29 -13.99
CA TRP A 163 -2.29 1.83 -14.24
C TRP A 163 -2.30 0.45 -14.93
N THR A 164 -1.23 0.15 -15.66
CA THR A 164 -1.02 -1.14 -16.30
C THR A 164 0.35 -1.71 -15.98
N VAL A 165 0.43 -3.04 -15.95
CA VAL A 165 1.67 -3.81 -15.79
C VAL A 165 1.74 -4.82 -16.93
N THR A 166 2.80 -4.78 -17.72
CA THR A 166 3.05 -5.76 -18.78
C THR A 166 4.42 -6.38 -18.57
N GLN A 167 4.46 -7.68 -18.38
CA GLN A 167 5.73 -8.42 -18.32
C GLN A 167 6.40 -8.43 -19.70
N GLY A 168 7.69 -8.18 -19.75
CA GLY A 168 8.50 -8.20 -20.95
C GLY A 168 8.88 -9.62 -21.37
#